data_79612dae310a8c95fd54aa5ab939b24e
#
_entry.id   79612dae310a8c95fd54aa5ab939b24e
#
_cell.length_a   1.000
_cell.length_b   1.000
_cell.length_c   1.000
_cell.angle_alpha   90.00
_cell.angle_beta   90.00
_cell.angle_gamma   90.00
#
_symmetry.space_group_name_H-M   'P 1'
#
loop_
_entity.id
_entity.type
_entity.pdbx_description
1 polymer ?
#
loop_
_entity_poly.entity_id
_entity_poly.type
_entity_poly.pdbx_seq_one_letter_code
_entity_poly.pdbx_strand_id
1 'polypeptide(L)'
;MPLDAQIETLRAELTTAIDAAGDEGAIEAVRVAALGKKGSVSALLASLGTMSPDERKSAGPLINGLKNEIGERIEARRDALKAKALEARIQSERVDVTLPVAPQPTQTGRIHPVSQVIDEITAIFSDMGFSIAEGPDIETDYLNFTALNLPEGHPAREMHDTFFMAPSPDGVKRVLRTHTSPVQIRVMKKTNEAPAASYLTPSMDPPIRVIMPGRTYRHDSDQTHTPMFHQVEGLVIDKSSHIGQLRWVLEEFL
;
A
#
# COMPACT_ATOMS: atom_id res chain seq x y z
N MET A 1 -59.53 -6.60 24.47
CA MET A 1 -59.56 -7.53 23.34
C MET A 1 -58.88 -8.82 23.78
N PRO A 2 -59.40 -9.99 23.36
CA PRO A 2 -58.68 -11.23 23.65
C PRO A 2 -57.32 -11.21 22.97
N LEU A 3 -56.32 -11.80 23.62
CA LEU A 3 -54.90 -11.75 23.20
C LEU A 3 -54.70 -12.25 21.75
N ASP A 4 -55.39 -13.30 21.39
CA ASP A 4 -55.33 -13.85 20.03
C ASP A 4 -55.74 -12.83 18.95
N ALA A 5 -56.79 -12.04 19.22
CA ALA A 5 -57.21 -10.97 18.31
C ALA A 5 -56.17 -9.83 18.22
N GLN A 6 -55.45 -9.54 19.30
CA GLN A 6 -54.36 -8.56 19.28
C GLN A 6 -53.16 -9.07 18.45
N ILE A 7 -52.80 -10.35 18.60
CA ILE A 7 -51.73 -10.99 17.84
C ILE A 7 -52.06 -10.98 16.34
N GLU A 8 -53.27 -11.33 15.95
CA GLU A 8 -53.68 -11.34 14.56
C GLU A 8 -53.75 -9.95 13.94
N THR A 9 -54.27 -8.95 14.67
CA THR A 9 -54.25 -7.56 14.20
C THR A 9 -52.82 -7.06 14.00
N LEU A 10 -51.95 -7.29 14.97
CA LEU A 10 -50.53 -6.86 14.88
C LEU A 10 -49.78 -7.60 13.74
N ARG A 11 -50.08 -8.90 13.54
CA ARG A 11 -49.53 -9.67 12.44
C ARG A 11 -49.89 -9.04 11.08
N ALA A 12 -51.16 -8.70 10.90
CA ALA A 12 -51.67 -8.10 9.66
C ALA A 12 -51.04 -6.73 9.41
N GLU A 13 -50.94 -5.87 10.44
CA GLU A 13 -50.33 -4.55 10.35
C GLU A 13 -48.84 -4.63 10.00
N LEU A 14 -48.08 -5.48 10.69
CA LEU A 14 -46.67 -5.65 10.44
C LEU A 14 -46.36 -6.27 9.06
N THR A 15 -47.15 -7.25 8.64
CA THR A 15 -47.05 -7.84 7.31
C THR A 15 -47.28 -6.78 6.22
N THR A 16 -48.33 -5.96 6.37
CA THR A 16 -48.59 -4.86 5.44
C THR A 16 -47.44 -3.85 5.40
N ALA A 17 -46.91 -3.51 6.56
CA ALA A 17 -45.76 -2.58 6.63
C ALA A 17 -44.47 -3.16 6.01
N ILE A 18 -44.21 -4.46 6.20
CA ILE A 18 -43.07 -5.16 5.58
C ILE A 18 -43.20 -5.15 4.04
N ASP A 19 -44.39 -5.46 3.55
CA ASP A 19 -44.64 -5.53 2.10
C ASP A 19 -44.61 -4.14 1.42
N ALA A 20 -45.00 -3.10 2.16
CA ALA A 20 -44.95 -1.71 1.70
C ALA A 20 -43.53 -1.11 1.74
N ALA A 21 -42.60 -1.72 2.46
CA ALA A 21 -41.22 -1.20 2.55
C ALA A 21 -40.56 -1.26 1.16
N GLY A 22 -40.15 -0.08 0.66
CA GLY A 22 -39.58 0.09 -0.69
C GLY A 22 -38.06 0.06 -0.75
N ASP A 23 -37.38 0.27 0.38
CA ASP A 23 -35.92 0.32 0.49
C ASP A 23 -35.41 -0.25 1.83
N GLU A 24 -34.09 -0.36 1.97
CA GLU A 24 -33.45 -0.88 3.18
C GLU A 24 -33.71 -0.01 4.43
N GLY A 25 -33.84 1.30 4.26
CA GLY A 25 -34.13 2.20 5.36
C GLY A 25 -35.55 2.00 5.90
N ALA A 26 -36.52 1.83 4.98
CA ALA A 26 -37.93 1.58 5.34
C ALA A 26 -38.10 0.24 6.06
N ILE A 27 -37.48 -0.85 5.58
CA ILE A 27 -37.57 -2.17 6.24
C ILE A 27 -36.87 -2.15 7.61
N GLU A 28 -35.77 -1.43 7.77
CA GLU A 28 -35.11 -1.24 9.08
C GLU A 28 -35.98 -0.45 10.04
N ALA A 29 -36.69 0.58 9.59
CA ALA A 29 -37.66 1.30 10.41
C ALA A 29 -38.78 0.36 10.90
N VAL A 30 -39.30 -0.51 10.03
CA VAL A 30 -40.30 -1.55 10.41
C VAL A 30 -39.70 -2.51 11.43
N ARG A 31 -38.45 -2.96 11.25
CA ARG A 31 -37.78 -3.83 12.20
C ARG A 31 -37.68 -3.19 13.60
N VAL A 32 -37.29 -1.93 13.65
CA VAL A 32 -37.18 -1.20 14.93
C VAL A 32 -38.55 -0.99 15.57
N ALA A 33 -39.58 -0.66 14.79
CA ALA A 33 -40.94 -0.47 15.29
C ALA A 33 -41.58 -1.79 15.78
N ALA A 34 -41.25 -2.91 15.17
CA ALA A 34 -41.78 -4.23 15.56
C ALA A 34 -40.96 -4.88 16.69
N LEU A 35 -39.65 -4.99 16.51
CA LEU A 35 -38.75 -5.84 17.32
C LEU A 35 -37.77 -5.04 18.19
N GLY A 36 -37.70 -3.73 18.07
CA GLY A 36 -36.83 -2.87 18.88
C GLY A 36 -37.22 -2.91 20.38
N LYS A 37 -36.42 -2.29 21.24
CA LYS A 37 -36.65 -2.26 22.71
C LYS A 37 -38.04 -1.74 23.11
N LYS A 38 -38.62 -0.84 22.33
CA LYS A 38 -39.97 -0.28 22.50
C LYS A 38 -40.92 -0.73 21.39
N GLY A 39 -40.56 -1.78 20.64
CA GLY A 39 -41.33 -2.27 19.51
C GLY A 39 -42.62 -2.98 19.97
N SER A 40 -43.61 -3.04 19.06
CA SER A 40 -44.93 -3.58 19.35
C SER A 40 -44.91 -5.06 19.79
N VAL A 41 -44.10 -5.88 19.16
CA VAL A 41 -43.92 -7.30 19.54
C VAL A 41 -43.16 -7.40 20.86
N SER A 42 -42.18 -6.54 21.11
CA SER A 42 -41.43 -6.49 22.36
C SER A 42 -42.33 -6.04 23.52
N ALA A 43 -43.27 -5.14 23.30
CA ALA A 43 -44.25 -4.73 24.28
C ALA A 43 -45.21 -5.88 24.64
N LEU A 44 -45.68 -6.69 23.64
CA LEU A 44 -46.46 -7.90 23.92
C LEU A 44 -45.67 -8.94 24.70
N LEU A 45 -44.36 -9.12 24.42
CA LEU A 45 -43.52 -10.03 25.21
C LEU A 45 -43.37 -9.53 26.66
N ALA A 46 -43.23 -8.22 26.87
CA ALA A 46 -43.15 -7.63 28.21
C ALA A 46 -44.45 -7.82 29.03
N SER A 47 -45.62 -7.80 28.37
CA SER A 47 -46.91 -8.04 29.00
C SER A 47 -47.09 -9.46 29.59
N LEU A 48 -46.34 -10.46 29.09
CA LEU A 48 -46.27 -11.79 29.70
C LEU A 48 -45.84 -11.76 31.17
N GLY A 49 -45.09 -10.77 31.60
CA GLY A 49 -44.65 -10.61 32.99
C GLY A 49 -45.80 -10.34 33.94
N THR A 50 -46.91 -9.78 33.50
CA THR A 50 -48.08 -9.40 34.30
C THR A 50 -49.22 -10.44 34.21
N MET A 51 -49.08 -11.49 33.42
CA MET A 51 -50.08 -12.55 33.23
C MET A 51 -49.96 -13.65 34.26
N SER A 52 -51.08 -14.36 34.52
CA SER A 52 -51.08 -15.54 35.39
C SER A 52 -50.21 -16.69 34.78
N PRO A 53 -49.73 -17.65 35.61
CA PRO A 53 -48.88 -18.74 35.14
C PRO A 53 -49.49 -19.58 34.02
N ASP A 54 -50.80 -19.79 34.03
CA ASP A 54 -51.49 -20.60 33.01
C ASP A 54 -51.69 -19.83 31.69
N GLU A 55 -52.04 -18.55 31.78
CA GLU A 55 -52.13 -17.67 30.60
C GLU A 55 -50.75 -17.51 29.94
N ARG A 56 -49.66 -17.40 30.75
CA ARG A 56 -48.32 -17.31 30.24
C ARG A 56 -47.88 -18.55 29.44
N LYS A 57 -48.29 -19.75 29.87
CA LYS A 57 -47.99 -21.00 29.18
C LYS A 57 -48.65 -21.07 27.80
N SER A 58 -49.82 -20.49 27.64
CA SER A 58 -50.52 -20.48 26.33
C SER A 58 -50.08 -19.31 25.45
N ALA A 59 -49.90 -18.11 26.02
CA ALA A 59 -49.55 -16.89 25.30
C ALA A 59 -48.09 -16.87 24.84
N GLY A 60 -47.15 -17.40 25.64
CA GLY A 60 -45.73 -17.39 25.34
C GLY A 60 -45.34 -17.97 23.99
N PRO A 61 -45.77 -19.20 23.66
CA PRO A 61 -45.51 -19.78 22.35
C PRO A 61 -46.08 -18.98 21.17
N LEU A 62 -47.28 -18.40 21.34
CA LEU A 62 -47.94 -17.61 20.31
C LEU A 62 -47.19 -16.32 19.97
N ILE A 63 -46.77 -15.58 21.02
CA ILE A 63 -46.02 -14.32 20.86
C ILE A 63 -44.62 -14.60 20.32
N ASN A 64 -43.94 -15.66 20.76
CA ASN A 64 -42.67 -16.07 20.22
C ASN A 64 -42.77 -16.53 18.77
N GLY A 65 -43.86 -17.23 18.41
CA GLY A 65 -44.16 -17.59 17.04
C GLY A 65 -44.31 -16.36 16.15
N LEU A 66 -45.09 -15.36 16.58
CA LEU A 66 -45.23 -14.09 15.87
C LEU A 66 -43.87 -13.37 15.72
N LYS A 67 -43.07 -13.32 16.79
CA LYS A 67 -41.72 -12.70 16.74
C LYS A 67 -40.84 -13.34 15.68
N ASN A 68 -40.79 -14.66 15.65
CA ASN A 68 -39.98 -15.40 14.70
C ASN A 68 -40.49 -15.21 13.26
N GLU A 69 -41.79 -15.33 13.05
CA GLU A 69 -42.43 -15.12 11.75
C GLU A 69 -42.13 -13.71 11.20
N ILE A 70 -42.35 -12.68 12.01
CA ILE A 70 -42.08 -11.30 11.61
C ILE A 70 -40.58 -11.09 11.36
N GLY A 71 -39.69 -11.68 12.19
CA GLY A 71 -38.24 -11.65 12.00
C GLY A 71 -37.82 -12.23 10.66
N GLU A 72 -38.27 -13.42 10.34
CA GLU A 72 -38.00 -14.11 9.08
C GLU A 72 -38.51 -13.33 7.86
N ARG A 73 -39.74 -12.78 7.93
CA ARG A 73 -40.30 -11.94 6.86
C ARG A 73 -39.50 -10.66 6.62
N ILE A 74 -39.05 -9.99 7.71
CA ILE A 74 -38.19 -8.78 7.62
C ILE A 74 -36.85 -9.12 6.95
N GLU A 75 -36.21 -10.23 7.33
CA GLU A 75 -34.97 -10.67 6.71
C GLU A 75 -35.14 -11.02 5.23
N ALA A 76 -36.15 -11.79 4.89
CA ALA A 76 -36.43 -12.11 3.50
C ALA A 76 -36.72 -10.87 2.65
N ARG A 77 -37.48 -9.88 3.19
CA ARG A 77 -37.78 -8.63 2.49
C ARG A 77 -36.50 -7.79 2.33
N ARG A 78 -35.68 -7.69 3.37
CA ARG A 78 -34.39 -6.98 3.34
C ARG A 78 -33.48 -7.54 2.26
N ASP A 79 -33.33 -8.86 2.19
CA ASP A 79 -32.48 -9.52 1.21
C ASP A 79 -33.02 -9.33 -0.23
N ALA A 80 -34.31 -9.35 -0.41
CA ALA A 80 -34.95 -9.04 -1.70
C ALA A 80 -34.69 -7.58 -2.12
N LEU A 81 -34.78 -6.61 -1.19
CA LEU A 81 -34.51 -5.21 -1.47
C LEU A 81 -33.04 -4.96 -1.78
N LYS A 82 -32.11 -5.63 -1.07
CA LYS A 82 -30.67 -5.60 -1.36
C LYS A 82 -30.36 -6.15 -2.76
N ALA A 83 -30.93 -7.29 -3.09
CA ALA A 83 -30.74 -7.90 -4.41
C ALA A 83 -31.26 -6.97 -5.52
N LYS A 84 -32.43 -6.35 -5.33
CA LYS A 84 -33.00 -5.39 -6.28
C LYS A 84 -32.13 -4.13 -6.41
N ALA A 85 -31.63 -3.61 -5.31
CA ALA A 85 -30.74 -2.44 -5.31
C ALA A 85 -29.41 -2.74 -6.02
N LEU A 86 -28.84 -3.93 -5.76
CA LEU A 86 -27.63 -4.39 -6.42
C LEU A 86 -27.82 -4.54 -7.93
N GLU A 87 -28.91 -5.15 -8.34
CA GLU A 87 -29.24 -5.32 -9.79
C GLU A 87 -29.39 -3.96 -10.48
N ALA A 88 -30.11 -3.02 -9.87
CA ALA A 88 -30.25 -1.67 -10.39
C ALA A 88 -28.89 -0.97 -10.53
N ARG A 89 -28.02 -1.16 -9.54
CA ARG A 89 -26.66 -0.61 -9.54
C ARG A 89 -25.81 -1.24 -10.65
N ILE A 90 -25.84 -2.57 -10.81
CA ILE A 90 -25.13 -3.28 -11.88
C ILE A 90 -25.55 -2.76 -13.26
N GLN A 91 -26.83 -2.48 -13.46
CA GLN A 91 -27.34 -1.95 -14.72
C GLN A 91 -26.90 -0.49 -14.96
N SER A 92 -26.90 0.34 -13.93
CA SER A 92 -26.51 1.75 -14.03
C SER A 92 -25.00 1.98 -14.14
N GLU A 93 -24.20 1.08 -13.55
CA GLU A 93 -22.74 1.16 -13.51
C GLU A 93 -22.07 0.32 -14.63
N ARG A 94 -22.82 -0.11 -15.65
CA ARG A 94 -22.22 -0.82 -16.79
C ARG A 94 -21.20 0.05 -17.49
N VAL A 95 -19.98 -0.46 -17.59
CA VAL A 95 -18.88 0.16 -18.32
C VAL A 95 -18.68 -0.59 -19.63
N ASP A 96 -18.53 0.13 -20.72
CA ASP A 96 -18.16 -0.44 -22.01
C ASP A 96 -16.68 -0.84 -21.99
N VAL A 97 -16.42 -2.14 -21.81
CA VAL A 97 -15.08 -2.72 -21.80
C VAL A 97 -14.51 -2.93 -23.20
N THR A 98 -15.27 -2.66 -24.26
CA THR A 98 -14.77 -2.76 -25.64
C THR A 98 -14.03 -1.52 -26.08
N LEU A 99 -14.15 -0.41 -25.36
CA LEU A 99 -13.39 0.79 -25.62
C LEU A 99 -11.92 0.59 -25.20
N PRO A 100 -10.96 1.11 -25.99
CA PRO A 100 -9.56 1.05 -25.60
C PRO A 100 -9.36 1.77 -24.26
N VAL A 101 -8.62 1.13 -23.34
CA VAL A 101 -8.37 1.58 -21.97
C VAL A 101 -7.59 2.91 -21.93
N ALA A 102 -6.87 3.22 -22.99
CA ALA A 102 -6.20 4.50 -23.16
C ALA A 102 -6.27 4.92 -24.63
N PRO A 103 -6.40 6.22 -24.92
CA PRO A 103 -6.23 6.70 -26.28
C PRO A 103 -4.87 6.24 -26.79
N GLN A 104 -4.83 5.75 -28.03
CA GLN A 104 -3.56 5.41 -28.69
C GLN A 104 -2.62 6.62 -28.56
N PRO A 105 -1.41 6.44 -28.00
CA PRO A 105 -0.50 7.55 -27.90
C PRO A 105 -0.17 8.07 -29.30
N THR A 106 -0.54 9.32 -29.55
CA THR A 106 -0.23 10.02 -30.82
C THR A 106 1.25 10.36 -30.95
N GLN A 107 2.04 10.08 -29.88
CA GLN A 107 3.48 10.36 -29.84
C GLN A 107 4.24 9.05 -29.55
N THR A 108 5.20 8.79 -30.39
CA THR A 108 6.23 7.76 -30.19
C THR A 108 7.02 8.10 -28.94
N GLY A 109 7.08 7.18 -28.00
CA GLY A 109 7.91 7.14 -26.80
C GLY A 109 8.36 8.46 -26.15
N ARG A 110 8.60 8.44 -24.87
CA ARG A 110 9.23 9.56 -24.14
C ARG A 110 10.33 9.00 -23.26
N ILE A 111 11.37 9.78 -23.04
CA ILE A 111 12.42 9.45 -22.07
C ILE A 111 11.80 9.50 -20.67
N HIS A 112 12.13 8.48 -19.86
CA HIS A 112 11.64 8.41 -18.48
C HIS A 112 12.12 9.63 -17.67
N PRO A 113 11.30 10.25 -16.80
CA PRO A 113 11.70 11.42 -16.03
C PRO A 113 13.01 11.26 -15.24
N VAL A 114 13.22 10.09 -14.62
CA VAL A 114 14.47 9.80 -13.88
C VAL A 114 15.68 9.85 -14.83
N SER A 115 15.56 9.31 -16.05
CA SER A 115 16.65 9.37 -17.04
C SER A 115 16.95 10.79 -17.46
N GLN A 116 15.92 11.62 -17.66
CA GLN A 116 16.11 13.04 -17.97
C GLN A 116 16.86 13.79 -16.85
N VAL A 117 16.48 13.54 -15.59
CA VAL A 117 17.14 14.14 -14.43
C VAL A 117 18.60 13.67 -14.31
N ILE A 118 18.87 12.38 -14.53
CA ILE A 118 20.24 11.85 -14.50
C ILE A 118 21.08 12.48 -15.62
N ASP A 119 20.52 12.62 -16.82
CA ASP A 119 21.20 13.25 -17.94
C ASP A 119 21.52 14.73 -17.64
N GLU A 120 20.58 15.46 -17.04
CA GLU A 120 20.77 16.85 -16.63
C GLU A 120 21.84 17.00 -15.56
N ILE A 121 21.77 16.21 -14.47
CA ILE A 121 22.79 16.17 -13.41
C ILE A 121 24.17 15.86 -14.01
N THR A 122 24.22 14.89 -14.90
CA THR A 122 25.46 14.48 -15.59
C THR A 122 26.05 15.63 -16.41
N ALA A 123 25.24 16.38 -17.13
CA ALA A 123 25.69 17.53 -17.92
C ALA A 123 26.26 18.62 -16.99
N ILE A 124 25.53 18.99 -15.93
CA ILE A 124 25.99 20.00 -14.96
C ILE A 124 27.36 19.62 -14.35
N PHE A 125 27.48 18.39 -13.85
CA PHE A 125 28.74 17.95 -13.23
C PHE A 125 29.87 17.76 -14.25
N SER A 126 29.55 17.41 -15.49
CA SER A 126 30.55 17.35 -16.57
C SER A 126 31.14 18.73 -16.85
N ASP A 127 30.32 19.78 -16.88
CA ASP A 127 30.76 21.17 -17.04
C ASP A 127 31.63 21.64 -15.85
N MET A 128 31.41 21.09 -14.66
CA MET A 128 32.23 21.30 -13.47
C MET A 128 33.52 20.44 -13.45
N GLY A 129 33.77 19.64 -14.50
CA GLY A 129 34.97 18.80 -14.64
C GLY A 129 34.89 17.46 -13.91
N PHE A 130 33.71 16.94 -13.63
CA PHE A 130 33.53 15.60 -13.10
C PHE A 130 33.36 14.59 -14.22
N SER A 131 33.87 13.40 -14.00
CA SER A 131 33.60 12.22 -14.83
C SER A 131 32.51 11.36 -14.19
N ILE A 132 31.89 10.48 -14.96
CA ILE A 132 30.89 9.53 -14.47
C ILE A 132 31.59 8.22 -14.13
N ALA A 133 31.26 7.63 -12.99
CA ALA A 133 31.67 6.29 -12.61
C ALA A 133 30.44 5.45 -12.28
N GLU A 134 30.38 4.23 -12.83
CA GLU A 134 29.29 3.29 -12.60
C GLU A 134 29.79 2.03 -11.88
N GLY A 135 28.90 1.33 -11.23
CA GLY A 135 29.18 0.06 -10.56
C GLY A 135 27.97 -0.85 -10.53
N PRO A 136 28.17 -2.13 -10.19
CA PRO A 136 27.10 -3.11 -10.17
C PRO A 136 26.08 -2.85 -9.08
N ASP A 137 24.82 -3.24 -9.31
CA ASP A 137 23.76 -3.18 -8.32
C ASP A 137 23.95 -4.21 -7.19
N ILE A 138 24.55 -5.38 -7.52
CA ILE A 138 24.90 -6.43 -6.56
C ILE A 138 26.36 -6.26 -6.16
N GLU A 139 26.57 -5.92 -4.91
CA GLU A 139 27.89 -5.68 -4.34
C GLU A 139 28.28 -6.67 -3.27
N THR A 140 29.58 -6.76 -3.01
CA THR A 140 30.05 -7.50 -1.84
C THR A 140 29.74 -6.71 -0.57
N ASP A 141 29.45 -7.43 0.52
CA ASP A 141 29.31 -6.86 1.86
C ASP A 141 30.53 -5.99 2.25
N TYR A 142 31.71 -6.42 1.85
CA TYR A 142 32.94 -5.66 2.08
C TYR A 142 32.90 -4.25 1.43
N LEU A 143 32.53 -4.15 0.15
CA LEU A 143 32.51 -2.85 -0.55
C LEU A 143 31.34 -1.97 -0.11
N ASN A 144 30.21 -2.60 0.22
CA ASN A 144 29.02 -1.87 0.63
C ASN A 144 29.11 -1.33 2.07
N PHE A 145 29.91 -1.97 2.94
CA PHE A 145 29.96 -1.64 4.35
C PHE A 145 31.39 -1.51 4.90
N THR A 146 32.14 -2.60 4.93
CA THR A 146 33.42 -2.68 5.66
C THR A 146 34.44 -1.64 5.14
N ALA A 147 34.57 -1.53 3.83
CA ALA A 147 35.49 -0.57 3.19
C ALA A 147 35.10 0.90 3.42
N LEU A 148 33.86 1.16 3.81
CA LEU A 148 33.33 2.48 4.16
C LEU A 148 33.31 2.74 5.67
N ASN A 149 34.05 1.95 6.43
CA ASN A 149 34.14 2.05 7.89
C ASN A 149 32.81 1.75 8.63
N LEU A 150 31.99 0.87 8.05
CA LEU A 150 30.78 0.33 8.66
C LEU A 150 31.07 -1.11 9.13
N PRO A 151 31.61 -1.33 10.35
CA PRO A 151 32.00 -2.65 10.85
C PRO A 151 30.79 -3.53 11.13
N GLU A 152 31.05 -4.82 11.40
CA GLU A 152 30.00 -5.74 11.88
C GLU A 152 29.40 -5.21 13.19
N GLY A 153 28.05 -5.26 13.29
CA GLY A 153 27.30 -4.69 14.41
C GLY A 153 26.98 -3.19 14.29
N HIS A 154 27.39 -2.53 13.21
CA HIS A 154 26.96 -1.15 12.95
C HIS A 154 25.45 -1.11 12.59
N PRO A 155 24.65 -0.20 13.16
CA PRO A 155 23.20 -0.12 12.89
C PRO A 155 22.84 -0.08 11.39
N ALA A 156 23.64 0.61 10.57
CA ALA A 156 23.44 0.68 9.12
C ALA A 156 23.62 -0.66 8.36
N ARG A 157 24.10 -1.72 9.04
CA ARG A 157 24.24 -3.08 8.50
C ARG A 157 23.14 -4.03 8.97
N GLU A 158 22.11 -3.53 9.64
CA GLU A 158 21.06 -4.38 10.16
C GLU A 158 20.30 -5.05 9.01
N MET A 159 19.95 -6.32 9.23
CA MET A 159 19.28 -7.15 8.22
C MET A 159 17.89 -6.61 7.83
N HIS A 160 17.34 -5.69 8.63
CA HIS A 160 16.02 -5.11 8.39
C HIS A 160 16.00 -4.17 7.19
N ASP A 161 17.12 -3.49 6.90
CA ASP A 161 17.20 -2.44 5.90
C ASP A 161 17.94 -2.87 4.62
N THR A 162 18.50 -4.08 4.59
CA THR A 162 19.38 -4.54 3.50
C THR A 162 18.86 -5.82 2.85
N PHE A 163 18.81 -5.84 1.52
CA PHE A 163 18.54 -7.06 0.75
C PHE A 163 19.83 -7.89 0.59
N PHE A 164 19.96 -8.95 1.37
CA PHE A 164 21.04 -9.90 1.23
C PHE A 164 20.73 -10.92 0.14
N MET A 165 21.73 -11.22 -0.69
CA MET A 165 21.62 -12.27 -1.69
C MET A 165 21.71 -13.66 -1.05
N ALA A 166 21.17 -14.67 -1.72
CA ALA A 166 21.35 -16.05 -1.33
C ALA A 166 22.85 -16.40 -1.20
N PRO A 167 23.23 -17.30 -0.27
CA PRO A 167 24.61 -17.71 -0.12
C PRO A 167 25.21 -18.19 -1.46
N SER A 168 26.36 -17.64 -1.81
CA SER A 168 27.08 -18.00 -3.02
C SER A 168 28.08 -19.15 -2.74
N PRO A 169 28.37 -20.03 -3.72
CA PRO A 169 29.33 -21.11 -3.56
C PRO A 169 30.76 -20.66 -3.18
N ASP A 170 31.12 -19.42 -3.50
CA ASP A 170 32.42 -18.82 -3.15
C ASP A 170 32.50 -18.30 -1.70
N GLY A 171 31.40 -18.42 -0.93
CA GLY A 171 31.31 -17.93 0.46
C GLY A 171 31.28 -16.41 0.61
N VAL A 172 31.28 -15.65 -0.48
CA VAL A 172 31.26 -14.18 -0.44
C VAL A 172 29.83 -13.70 -0.21
N LYS A 173 29.61 -12.94 0.87
CA LYS A 173 28.33 -12.28 1.15
C LYS A 173 28.13 -11.14 0.15
N ARG A 174 26.97 -11.14 -0.48
CA ARG A 174 26.55 -10.10 -1.45
C ARG A 174 25.22 -9.50 -1.04
N VAL A 175 25.05 -8.25 -1.41
CA VAL A 175 23.84 -7.44 -1.13
C VAL A 175 23.43 -6.68 -2.37
N LEU A 176 22.15 -6.32 -2.47
CA LEU A 176 21.77 -5.18 -3.30
C LEU A 176 22.29 -3.92 -2.61
N ARG A 177 23.06 -3.11 -3.34
CA ARG A 177 23.72 -1.93 -2.74
C ARG A 177 22.72 -0.97 -2.13
N THR A 178 22.98 -0.54 -0.90
CA THR A 178 22.11 0.36 -0.14
C THR A 178 22.38 1.84 -0.42
N HIS A 179 23.47 2.13 -1.12
CA HIS A 179 23.93 3.44 -1.57
C HIS A 179 24.90 3.27 -2.74
N THR A 180 25.29 4.36 -3.40
CA THR A 180 26.23 4.32 -4.52
C THR A 180 27.71 4.40 -4.09
N SER A 181 27.99 4.57 -2.80
CA SER A 181 29.36 4.68 -2.25
C SER A 181 30.30 3.51 -2.55
N PRO A 182 29.86 2.25 -2.77
CA PRO A 182 30.75 1.19 -3.22
C PRO A 182 31.55 1.55 -4.47
N VAL A 183 30.96 2.37 -5.35
CA VAL A 183 31.64 2.83 -6.57
C VAL A 183 32.82 3.75 -6.22
N GLN A 184 32.75 4.56 -5.15
CA GLN A 184 33.88 5.36 -4.66
C GLN A 184 35.07 4.46 -4.33
N ILE A 185 34.81 3.35 -3.60
CA ILE A 185 35.87 2.40 -3.24
C ILE A 185 36.47 1.75 -4.49
N ARG A 186 35.63 1.43 -5.48
CA ARG A 186 36.11 0.87 -6.76
C ARG A 186 36.99 1.85 -7.52
N VAL A 187 36.62 3.12 -7.56
CA VAL A 187 37.43 4.19 -8.17
C VAL A 187 38.76 4.38 -7.44
N MET A 188 38.75 4.39 -6.13
CA MET A 188 39.98 4.55 -5.30
C MET A 188 40.90 3.33 -5.33
N LYS A 189 40.33 2.12 -5.42
CA LYS A 189 41.11 0.91 -5.58
C LYS A 189 41.53 0.79 -7.05
N LYS A 190 42.81 0.88 -7.31
CA LYS A 190 43.39 0.44 -8.60
C LYS A 190 43.17 -1.07 -8.70
N THR A 191 41.99 -1.52 -9.09
CA THR A 191 41.72 -2.95 -9.21
C THR A 191 42.22 -3.44 -10.57
N ASN A 192 43.43 -3.98 -10.58
CA ASN A 192 43.88 -4.91 -11.63
C ASN A 192 42.98 -6.18 -11.72
N GLU A 193 41.92 -6.27 -10.90
CA GLU A 193 41.04 -7.44 -10.75
C GLU A 193 39.62 -7.22 -11.27
N ALA A 194 39.27 -6.03 -11.79
CA ALA A 194 38.02 -5.88 -12.47
C ALA A 194 38.09 -6.64 -13.81
N PRO A 195 37.14 -7.55 -14.10
CA PRO A 195 37.08 -8.14 -15.43
C PRO A 195 37.02 -7.02 -16.47
N ALA A 196 37.72 -7.19 -17.59
CA ALA A 196 37.92 -6.24 -18.67
C ALA A 196 36.65 -5.63 -19.30
N ALA A 197 35.48 -5.84 -18.72
CA ALA A 197 34.19 -5.35 -19.17
C ALA A 197 33.74 -4.05 -18.49
N SER A 198 34.49 -3.48 -17.55
CA SER A 198 34.18 -2.16 -16.99
C SER A 198 34.89 -1.07 -17.76
N TYR A 199 34.41 -0.80 -18.95
CA TYR A 199 34.89 0.30 -19.82
C TYR A 199 34.62 1.71 -19.25
N LEU A 200 34.07 1.82 -18.05
CA LEU A 200 33.47 3.04 -17.52
C LEU A 200 34.14 3.57 -16.23
N THR A 201 35.13 2.89 -15.69
CA THR A 201 35.93 3.45 -14.59
C THR A 201 37.34 3.72 -15.08
N PRO A 202 37.68 4.98 -15.41
CA PRO A 202 39.05 5.32 -15.70
C PRO A 202 39.91 5.00 -14.46
N SER A 203 41.11 4.43 -14.68
CA SER A 203 42.15 4.33 -13.65
C SER A 203 42.50 5.74 -13.23
N MET A 204 41.96 6.19 -12.10
CA MET A 204 42.14 7.57 -11.69
C MET A 204 43.22 7.67 -10.61
N ASP A 205 44.39 8.14 -11.02
CA ASP A 205 45.32 8.77 -10.07
C ASP A 205 44.76 10.16 -9.71
N PRO A 206 44.94 10.63 -8.44
CA PRO A 206 44.52 11.98 -8.06
C PRO A 206 45.14 13.05 -9.00
N PRO A 207 44.37 14.07 -9.40
CA PRO A 207 43.07 14.46 -8.87
C PRO A 207 41.91 13.59 -9.38
N ILE A 208 41.01 13.11 -8.47
CA ILE A 208 39.81 12.38 -8.79
C ILE A 208 38.61 13.33 -8.64
N ARG A 209 37.77 13.41 -9.65
CA ARG A 209 36.49 14.12 -9.64
C ARG A 209 35.47 13.28 -10.38
N VAL A 210 34.59 12.61 -9.63
CA VAL A 210 33.60 11.69 -10.22
C VAL A 210 32.27 11.85 -9.54
N ILE A 211 31.21 11.64 -10.32
CA ILE A 211 29.87 11.40 -9.81
C ILE A 211 29.48 9.96 -10.04
N MET A 212 28.65 9.42 -9.19
CA MET A 212 28.21 8.02 -9.21
C MET A 212 26.69 7.95 -9.20
N PRO A 213 26.04 8.16 -10.35
CA PRO A 213 24.60 7.94 -10.47
C PRO A 213 24.29 6.44 -10.42
N GLY A 214 23.18 6.06 -9.80
CA GLY A 214 22.77 4.68 -9.81
C GLY A 214 21.55 4.36 -8.96
N ARG A 215 21.05 3.14 -9.12
CA ARG A 215 19.98 2.59 -8.30
C ARG A 215 20.53 2.13 -6.97
N THR A 216 19.72 2.26 -5.94
CA THR A 216 20.01 1.82 -4.58
C THR A 216 18.77 1.13 -4.02
N TYR A 217 18.97 0.23 -3.04
CA TYR A 217 17.94 -0.67 -2.57
C TYR A 217 17.93 -0.72 -1.05
N ARG A 218 16.75 -0.51 -0.45
CA ARG A 218 16.54 -0.65 1.00
C ARG A 218 15.24 -1.41 1.25
N HIS A 219 15.23 -2.20 2.30
CA HIS A 219 14.04 -2.97 2.70
C HIS A 219 13.00 -2.05 3.38
N ASP A 220 12.85 -0.85 2.85
CA ASP A 220 11.88 0.14 3.29
C ASP A 220 10.70 0.16 2.32
N SER A 221 9.49 -0.01 2.82
CA SER A 221 8.28 0.02 1.99
C SER A 221 7.12 0.52 2.83
N ASP A 222 6.86 1.82 2.74
CA ASP A 222 5.72 2.48 3.36
C ASP A 222 5.08 3.47 2.37
N GLN A 223 4.23 4.37 2.86
CA GLN A 223 3.58 5.38 2.01
C GLN A 223 4.54 6.41 1.41
N THR A 224 5.75 6.55 1.94
CA THR A 224 6.73 7.57 1.56
C THR A 224 8.03 6.98 1.01
N HIS A 225 8.24 5.68 1.13
CA HIS A 225 9.45 4.99 0.72
C HIS A 225 9.17 3.88 -0.29
N THR A 226 10.06 3.75 -1.27
CA THR A 226 10.09 2.63 -2.20
C THR A 226 11.33 1.78 -1.96
N PRO A 227 11.26 0.45 -2.17
CA PRO A 227 12.43 -0.44 -1.97
C PRO A 227 13.60 -0.14 -2.91
N MET A 228 13.37 0.56 -4.01
CA MET A 228 14.38 0.98 -4.98
C MET A 228 14.22 2.47 -5.24
N PHE A 229 15.34 3.21 -5.19
CA PHE A 229 15.41 4.61 -5.54
C PHE A 229 16.73 4.93 -6.25
N HIS A 230 16.84 6.12 -6.81
CA HIS A 230 18.06 6.58 -7.49
C HIS A 230 18.81 7.54 -6.60
N GLN A 231 20.13 7.44 -6.65
CA GLN A 231 21.04 8.27 -5.89
C GLN A 231 22.20 8.72 -6.79
N VAL A 232 22.70 9.92 -6.55
CA VAL A 232 23.92 10.42 -7.15
C VAL A 232 24.84 10.86 -6.02
N GLU A 233 26.05 10.32 -5.98
CA GLU A 233 27.09 10.75 -5.06
C GLU A 233 28.22 11.41 -5.83
N GLY A 234 28.99 12.29 -5.19
CA GLY A 234 30.19 12.90 -5.75
C GLY A 234 31.41 12.58 -4.90
N LEU A 235 32.55 12.36 -5.56
CA LEU A 235 33.85 12.17 -4.91
C LEU A 235 34.86 13.11 -5.54
N VAL A 236 35.52 13.88 -4.68
CA VAL A 236 36.71 14.70 -5.04
C VAL A 236 37.89 14.31 -4.16
N ILE A 237 38.98 13.91 -4.79
CA ILE A 237 40.28 13.70 -4.12
C ILE A 237 41.31 14.54 -4.85
N ASP A 238 41.84 15.54 -4.15
CA ASP A 238 42.84 16.44 -4.67
C ASP A 238 43.76 16.91 -3.51
N LYS A 239 44.97 17.36 -3.83
CA LYS A 239 45.93 17.90 -2.85
C LYS A 239 45.43 19.18 -2.17
N SER A 240 44.54 19.91 -2.82
CA SER A 240 43.99 21.18 -2.37
C SER A 240 42.52 21.14 -1.95
N SER A 241 41.93 19.96 -1.83
CA SER A 241 40.53 19.83 -1.45
C SER A 241 40.25 20.40 -0.04
N HIS A 242 39.22 21.22 0.08
CA HIS A 242 38.78 21.82 1.34
C HIS A 242 37.27 22.06 1.36
N ILE A 243 36.72 22.32 2.53
CA ILE A 243 35.28 22.49 2.76
C ILE A 243 34.65 23.59 1.89
N GLY A 244 35.39 24.64 1.56
CA GLY A 244 34.90 25.70 0.67
C GLY A 244 34.65 25.22 -0.75
N GLN A 245 35.41 24.23 -1.25
CA GLN A 245 35.14 23.61 -2.55
C GLN A 245 33.87 22.75 -2.50
N LEU A 246 33.67 21.99 -1.43
CA LEU A 246 32.45 21.26 -1.25
C LEU A 246 31.22 22.18 -1.26
N ARG A 247 31.29 23.28 -0.52
CA ARG A 247 30.24 24.29 -0.49
C ARG A 247 30.00 24.86 -1.88
N TRP A 248 31.05 25.26 -2.60
CA TRP A 248 30.93 25.80 -3.95
C TRP A 248 30.27 24.81 -4.92
N VAL A 249 30.66 23.53 -4.89
CA VAL A 249 30.04 22.49 -5.73
C VAL A 249 28.54 22.38 -5.46
N LEU A 250 28.11 22.43 -4.19
CA LEU A 250 26.72 22.36 -3.83
C LEU A 250 25.94 23.62 -4.22
N GLU A 251 26.54 24.82 -4.02
CA GLU A 251 25.90 26.09 -4.39
C GLU A 251 25.78 26.26 -5.91
N GLU A 252 26.74 25.73 -6.68
CA GLU A 252 26.68 25.78 -8.15
C GLU A 252 25.72 24.75 -8.73
N PHE A 253 25.54 23.62 -8.06
CA PHE A 253 24.62 22.56 -8.50
C PHE A 253 23.16 22.88 -8.22
N LEU A 254 22.81 23.54 -7.09
CA LEU A 254 21.45 23.84 -6.64
C LEU A 254 20.90 25.12 -7.27
#